data_68abf5d0fde39e93e586089228bd41c6
#
_entry.id   68abf5d0fde39e93e586089228bd41c6
#
_cell.length_a   1.000
_cell.length_b   1.000
_cell.length_c   1.000
_cell.angle_alpha   90.00
_cell.angle_beta   90.00
_cell.angle_gamma   90.00
#
_symmetry.space_group_name_H-M   'P 1'
#
loop_
_entity.id
_entity.type
_entity.pdbx_description
1 polymer ?
#
loop_
_entity_poly.entity_id
_entity_poly.type
_entity_poly.pdbx_seq_one_letter_code
_entity_poly.pdbx_strand_id
1 'polypeptide(L)'
;MSIAWYIQRFRTFSIPEILFRFHQRARTHILDKQIYKCSSKSNYSLPESSIIQNKNASFLYPIFEKNIDIFKPIDWHLDIQSEKRFPRKFSHQINIRSDEYGSAKHVWEINRLLFLTYIALQYKETNDSDFLDLFVFHVTSWVQENPYLEGVNWYSNIEINIRLINFYFCYQILNADLLRQTNSKFSEFYEKIWRPCIEKHAEFSFKHPSLFSSANNHLISEYAGLFVAACAFDIKQKEKKLIYAKKGLEREIIKQNSLEGVNREEAAEYIQFINDFFLIAAIVGQNTNHNFSENYFKQLHKIAHYLNQILDQNGNYPMYGDGDDGFVLLPDAHKHYNNFLSQLSSFAVLFKDASLKRENAIWDNKNELLFGEKGNAIFNSLESLGTPNRSSFFEKSGHFIFRKKNGNKETYLHFDAAPLGFLSIAAHGHADALSFILHVEGVPFLIDSGTFTYHTHKEWRKYFVGTLAHNTIRINQKDQATLAGPTMWLNHYDCQITSVGENFAEASHNGYKSEGVSHTRKIEFHPEEDSFTITDSLKSKKPFLAEIPFHLHPKIMVNAIGASFLLISENSRSVQIFTDTNLNY
;
A
#
# COMPACT_ATOMS: atom_id res chain seq x y z
N MET A 1 -9.97 -17.75 21.64
CA MET A 1 -8.65 -17.24 22.04
C MET A 1 -8.39 -17.62 23.50
N SER A 2 -7.18 -18.12 23.81
CA SER A 2 -6.84 -18.57 25.18
C SER A 2 -6.57 -17.39 26.14
N ILE A 3 -6.67 -17.61 27.45
CA ILE A 3 -6.31 -16.61 28.47
C ILE A 3 -4.84 -16.18 28.30
N ALA A 4 -3.95 -17.13 27.96
CA ALA A 4 -2.55 -16.84 27.67
C ALA A 4 -2.37 -15.83 26.53
N TRP A 5 -3.19 -15.92 25.48
CA TRP A 5 -3.21 -14.95 24.37
C TRP A 5 -3.54 -13.52 24.85
N TYR A 6 -4.57 -13.37 25.69
CA TYR A 6 -4.92 -12.07 26.25
C TYR A 6 -3.80 -11.50 27.13
N ILE A 7 -3.16 -12.33 27.96
CA ILE A 7 -2.03 -11.89 28.81
C ILE A 7 -0.86 -11.42 27.94
N GLN A 8 -0.47 -12.18 26.91
CA GLN A 8 0.60 -11.79 25.98
C GLN A 8 0.24 -10.50 25.25
N ARG A 9 -1.01 -10.39 24.77
CA ARG A 9 -1.48 -9.18 24.10
C ARG A 9 -1.46 -7.95 25.00
N PHE A 10 -1.88 -8.08 26.27
CA PHE A 10 -1.80 -6.97 27.22
C PHE A 10 -0.36 -6.53 27.52
N ARG A 11 0.59 -7.45 27.48
CA ARG A 11 2.02 -7.13 27.68
C ARG A 11 2.62 -6.32 26.53
N THR A 12 2.02 -6.34 25.34
CA THR A 12 2.48 -5.55 24.20
C THR A 12 1.94 -4.10 24.21
N PHE A 13 0.96 -3.79 25.08
CA PHE A 13 0.38 -2.45 25.18
C PHE A 13 1.06 -1.60 26.26
N SER A 14 1.31 -0.34 25.94
CA SER A 14 1.67 0.66 26.93
C SER A 14 0.43 1.10 27.74
N ILE A 15 0.63 1.59 28.98
CA ILE A 15 -0.47 2.15 29.78
C ILE A 15 -1.24 3.27 29.05
N PRO A 16 -0.58 4.24 28.38
CA PRO A 16 -1.27 5.24 27.58
C PRO A 16 -2.12 4.64 26.46
N GLU A 17 -1.65 3.56 25.81
CA GLU A 17 -2.42 2.87 24.77
C GLU A 17 -3.69 2.21 25.35
N ILE A 18 -3.59 1.56 26.48
CA ILE A 18 -4.74 0.95 27.17
C ILE A 18 -5.79 2.00 27.48
N LEU A 19 -5.40 3.14 28.06
CA LEU A 19 -6.31 4.26 28.35
C LEU A 19 -6.95 4.82 27.11
N PHE A 20 -6.16 5.00 26.05
CA PHE A 20 -6.66 5.48 24.75
C PHE A 20 -7.70 4.54 24.15
N ARG A 21 -7.46 3.23 24.17
CA ARG A 21 -8.41 2.23 23.64
C ARG A 21 -9.69 2.15 24.45
N PHE A 22 -9.61 2.30 25.78
CA PHE A 22 -10.81 2.43 26.60
C PHE A 22 -11.60 3.69 26.26
N HIS A 23 -10.93 4.83 26.14
CA HIS A 23 -11.57 6.08 25.73
C HIS A 23 -12.23 5.97 24.36
N GLN A 24 -11.51 5.41 23.36
CA GLN A 24 -12.09 5.20 22.02
C GLN A 24 -13.31 4.28 22.07
N ARG A 25 -13.24 3.18 22.81
CA ARG A 25 -14.37 2.25 22.93
C ARG A 25 -15.58 2.89 23.61
N ALA A 26 -15.37 3.61 24.70
CA ALA A 26 -16.44 4.35 25.37
C ALA A 26 -17.06 5.39 24.44
N ARG A 27 -16.25 6.19 23.74
CA ARG A 27 -16.70 7.15 22.76
C ARG A 27 -17.55 6.51 21.67
N THR A 28 -17.07 5.45 21.02
CA THR A 28 -17.78 4.73 19.98
C THR A 28 -19.13 4.19 20.47
N HIS A 29 -19.16 3.57 21.64
CA HIS A 29 -20.38 2.96 22.18
C HIS A 29 -21.40 3.97 22.72
N ILE A 30 -20.97 5.15 23.14
CA ILE A 30 -21.86 6.18 23.72
C ILE A 30 -22.15 7.28 22.71
N LEU A 31 -21.12 8.04 22.30
CA LEU A 31 -21.28 9.25 21.47
C LEU A 31 -21.61 8.91 20.01
N ASP A 32 -20.82 8.05 19.38
CA ASP A 32 -21.02 7.73 17.96
C ASP A 32 -22.33 6.98 17.74
N LYS A 33 -22.70 6.09 18.68
CA LYS A 33 -24.00 5.39 18.62
C LYS A 33 -25.18 6.34 18.79
N GLN A 34 -25.05 7.39 19.61
CA GLN A 34 -26.07 8.44 19.72
C GLN A 34 -26.16 9.25 18.42
N ILE A 35 -25.02 9.67 17.85
CA ILE A 35 -24.96 10.38 16.57
C ILE A 35 -25.60 9.54 15.46
N TYR A 36 -25.24 8.25 15.37
CA TYR A 36 -25.84 7.34 14.40
C TYR A 36 -27.36 7.25 14.53
N LYS A 37 -27.90 7.15 15.75
CA LYS A 37 -29.34 7.11 15.99
C LYS A 37 -30.06 8.40 15.60
N CYS A 38 -29.38 9.55 15.69
CA CYS A 38 -29.92 10.85 15.34
C CYS A 38 -29.65 11.25 13.87
N SER A 39 -28.85 10.46 13.11
CA SER A 39 -28.57 10.76 11.71
C SER A 39 -29.84 10.55 10.88
N SER A 40 -30.39 11.63 10.33
CA SER A 40 -31.48 11.58 9.37
C SER A 40 -30.95 11.19 7.98
N LYS A 41 -31.69 10.36 7.26
CA LYS A 41 -31.43 10.12 5.84
C LYS A 41 -31.63 11.42 5.05
N SER A 42 -30.79 11.67 4.08
CA SER A 42 -30.96 12.78 3.16
C SER A 42 -32.21 12.54 2.29
N ASN A 43 -33.09 13.51 2.19
CA ASN A 43 -34.26 13.49 1.30
C ASN A 43 -33.97 14.10 -0.09
N TYR A 44 -32.71 14.29 -0.43
CA TYR A 44 -32.35 14.79 -1.76
C TYR A 44 -32.63 13.70 -2.79
N SER A 45 -33.38 14.03 -3.86
CA SER A 45 -33.66 13.07 -4.93
C SER A 45 -32.39 12.79 -5.73
N LEU A 46 -32.25 11.53 -6.18
CA LEU A 46 -31.18 11.21 -7.13
C LEU A 46 -31.36 12.01 -8.40
N PRO A 47 -30.32 12.69 -8.90
CA PRO A 47 -30.38 13.38 -10.17
C PRO A 47 -30.54 12.36 -11.32
N GLU A 48 -31.19 12.78 -12.36
CA GLU A 48 -31.25 12.03 -13.61
C GLU A 48 -29.89 12.13 -14.31
N SER A 49 -29.44 11.02 -14.88
CA SER A 49 -28.27 10.98 -15.75
C SER A 49 -28.63 10.23 -17.04
N SER A 50 -28.44 10.84 -18.17
CA SER A 50 -28.71 10.24 -19.48
C SER A 50 -27.83 9.01 -19.72
N ILE A 51 -26.57 9.02 -19.21
CA ILE A 51 -25.67 7.87 -19.29
C ILE A 51 -26.24 6.69 -18.49
N ILE A 52 -26.72 6.93 -17.28
CA ILE A 52 -27.35 5.87 -16.46
C ILE A 52 -28.63 5.32 -17.08
N GLN A 53 -29.40 6.17 -17.75
CA GLN A 53 -30.63 5.76 -18.45
C GLN A 53 -30.35 5.00 -19.74
N ASN A 54 -29.21 5.24 -20.38
CA ASN A 54 -28.81 4.54 -21.60
C ASN A 54 -28.34 3.12 -21.29
N LYS A 55 -29.20 2.14 -21.57
CA LYS A 55 -28.90 0.71 -21.33
C LYS A 55 -27.73 0.18 -22.16
N ASN A 56 -27.44 0.81 -23.29
CA ASN A 56 -26.36 0.41 -24.21
C ASN A 56 -25.02 1.07 -23.88
N ALA A 57 -25.00 2.15 -23.09
CA ALA A 57 -23.76 2.75 -22.63
C ALA A 57 -23.15 1.90 -21.53
N SER A 58 -21.83 1.65 -21.62
CA SER A 58 -21.08 0.87 -20.65
C SER A 58 -19.64 1.36 -20.60
N PHE A 59 -19.11 1.51 -19.40
CA PHE A 59 -17.67 1.72 -19.18
C PHE A 59 -17.22 0.87 -17.99
N LEU A 60 -16.33 -0.09 -18.28
CA LEU A 60 -15.83 -1.04 -17.31
C LEU A 60 -14.59 -0.49 -16.60
N TYR A 61 -14.76 -0.09 -15.35
CA TYR A 61 -13.67 0.35 -14.49
C TYR A 61 -13.08 -0.86 -13.76
N PRO A 62 -11.75 -1.08 -13.82
CA PRO A 62 -11.12 -2.24 -13.20
C PRO A 62 -11.06 -2.09 -11.67
N ILE A 63 -11.41 -3.17 -10.97
CA ILE A 63 -11.30 -3.32 -9.52
C ILE A 63 -10.74 -4.71 -9.24
N PHE A 64 -9.47 -4.79 -8.90
CA PHE A 64 -8.72 -6.05 -8.82
C PHE A 64 -8.89 -6.87 -10.11
N GLU A 65 -9.24 -8.14 -10.00
CA GLU A 65 -9.49 -9.03 -11.14
C GLU A 65 -10.88 -8.90 -11.78
N LYS A 66 -11.73 -8.02 -11.24
CA LYS A 66 -13.09 -7.76 -11.72
C LYS A 66 -13.19 -6.37 -12.37
N ASN A 67 -14.32 -6.14 -13.01
CA ASN A 67 -14.68 -4.82 -13.53
C ASN A 67 -16.06 -4.41 -13.03
N ILE A 68 -16.25 -3.12 -12.81
CA ILE A 68 -17.55 -2.53 -12.50
C ILE A 68 -17.93 -1.56 -13.60
N ASP A 69 -19.16 -1.67 -14.10
CA ASP A 69 -19.69 -0.70 -15.07
C ASP A 69 -20.12 0.57 -14.33
N ILE A 70 -19.28 1.61 -14.43
CA ILE A 70 -19.53 2.89 -13.76
C ILE A 70 -20.61 3.73 -14.45
N PHE A 71 -21.13 3.29 -15.60
CA PHE A 71 -22.30 3.89 -16.25
C PHE A 71 -23.61 3.28 -15.77
N LYS A 72 -23.55 2.42 -14.76
CA LYS A 72 -24.71 1.80 -14.10
C LYS A 72 -24.76 2.15 -12.61
N PRO A 73 -25.93 2.03 -11.98
CA PRO A 73 -26.02 2.13 -10.51
C PRO A 73 -25.13 1.10 -9.83
N ILE A 74 -24.39 1.55 -8.82
CA ILE A 74 -23.43 0.74 -8.07
C ILE A 74 -24.07 0.27 -6.77
N ASP A 75 -23.89 -1.02 -6.44
CA ASP A 75 -24.17 -1.55 -5.12
C ASP A 75 -22.98 -1.33 -4.19
N TRP A 76 -23.06 -0.31 -3.34
CA TRP A 76 -21.99 0.15 -2.47
C TRP A 76 -21.63 -0.80 -1.31
N HIS A 77 -22.40 -1.87 -1.11
CA HIS A 77 -22.20 -2.83 -0.03
C HIS A 77 -21.87 -4.25 -0.52
N LEU A 78 -21.76 -4.43 -1.84
CA LEU A 78 -21.49 -5.72 -2.47
C LEU A 78 -19.99 -6.01 -2.49
N ASP A 79 -19.59 -7.16 -1.98
CA ASP A 79 -18.31 -7.77 -2.31
C ASP A 79 -18.42 -8.42 -3.69
N ILE A 80 -17.81 -7.79 -4.69
CA ILE A 80 -17.87 -8.20 -6.10
C ILE A 80 -17.19 -9.54 -6.37
N GLN A 81 -16.29 -9.99 -5.50
CA GLN A 81 -15.61 -11.28 -5.66
C GLN A 81 -16.48 -12.45 -5.17
N SER A 82 -17.05 -12.32 -3.98
CA SER A 82 -17.83 -13.37 -3.34
C SER A 82 -19.34 -13.24 -3.55
N GLU A 83 -19.81 -12.15 -4.16
CA GLU A 83 -21.23 -11.79 -4.36
C GLU A 83 -22.04 -11.68 -3.05
N LYS A 84 -21.34 -11.55 -1.92
CA LYS A 84 -21.93 -11.34 -0.61
C LYS A 84 -22.09 -9.85 -0.30
N ARG A 85 -23.00 -9.53 0.62
CA ARG A 85 -23.32 -8.16 0.96
C ARG A 85 -23.08 -7.84 2.42
N PHE A 86 -22.45 -6.70 2.69
CA PHE A 86 -22.32 -6.16 4.04
C PHE A 86 -23.63 -5.53 4.52
N PRO A 87 -23.97 -5.69 5.82
CA PRO A 87 -25.21 -5.17 6.36
C PRO A 87 -25.12 -3.64 6.56
N ARG A 88 -26.28 -2.98 6.38
CA ARG A 88 -26.47 -1.56 6.71
C ARG A 88 -26.87 -1.45 8.18
N LYS A 89 -25.89 -1.32 9.05
CA LYS A 89 -26.04 -1.09 10.49
C LYS A 89 -24.92 -0.22 11.00
N PHE A 90 -24.94 0.18 12.27
CA PHE A 90 -23.86 0.96 12.87
C PHE A 90 -22.50 0.31 12.60
N SER A 91 -21.58 1.06 11.98
CA SER A 91 -20.32 0.55 11.41
C SER A 91 -19.50 -0.27 12.41
N HIS A 92 -19.39 0.19 13.66
CA HIS A 92 -18.64 -0.50 14.72
C HIS A 92 -19.29 -1.78 15.25
N GLN A 93 -20.49 -2.13 14.80
CA GLN A 93 -21.15 -3.40 15.07
C GLN A 93 -20.93 -4.44 13.95
N ILE A 94 -20.26 -4.05 12.88
CA ILE A 94 -19.94 -4.94 11.77
C ILE A 94 -18.67 -5.71 12.12
N ASN A 95 -18.74 -7.03 12.10
CA ASN A 95 -17.56 -7.87 12.22
C ASN A 95 -16.93 -8.10 10.84
N ILE A 96 -16.00 -7.25 10.46
CA ILE A 96 -15.29 -7.34 9.16
C ILE A 96 -14.43 -8.61 9.01
N ARG A 97 -14.20 -9.35 10.10
CA ARG A 97 -13.44 -10.61 10.11
C ARG A 97 -14.31 -11.85 9.96
N SER A 98 -15.61 -11.65 9.73
CA SER A 98 -16.57 -12.73 9.48
C SER A 98 -16.60 -13.05 7.98
N ASP A 99 -16.55 -14.32 7.64
CA ASP A 99 -16.72 -14.80 6.26
C ASP A 99 -18.19 -14.69 5.77
N GLU A 100 -19.11 -14.27 6.65
CA GLU A 100 -20.54 -14.13 6.35
C GLU A 100 -20.80 -13.09 5.27
N TYR A 101 -20.07 -11.98 5.29
CA TYR A 101 -20.32 -10.82 4.40
C TYR A 101 -19.29 -10.68 3.26
N GLY A 102 -18.34 -11.61 3.15
CA GLY A 102 -17.24 -11.52 2.23
C GLY A 102 -16.07 -10.68 2.76
N SER A 103 -15.27 -10.12 1.86
CA SER A 103 -14.11 -9.31 2.19
C SER A 103 -14.45 -7.82 2.21
N ALA A 104 -14.20 -7.16 3.34
CA ALA A 104 -14.33 -5.70 3.43
C ALA A 104 -13.40 -4.97 2.45
N LYS A 105 -12.19 -5.51 2.18
CA LYS A 105 -11.24 -4.97 1.22
C LYS A 105 -11.87 -4.80 -0.17
N HIS A 106 -12.59 -5.82 -0.65
CA HIS A 106 -13.24 -5.77 -1.97
C HIS A 106 -14.36 -4.73 -2.02
N VAL A 107 -15.11 -4.56 -0.91
CA VAL A 107 -16.15 -3.52 -0.83
C VAL A 107 -15.52 -2.14 -0.75
N TRP A 108 -14.44 -1.98 0.02
CA TRP A 108 -13.80 -0.67 0.18
C TRP A 108 -13.20 -0.14 -1.12
N GLU A 109 -12.68 -0.99 -2.00
CA GLU A 109 -12.00 -0.53 -3.21
C GLU A 109 -12.89 0.34 -4.10
N ILE A 110 -14.12 -0.09 -4.42
CA ILE A 110 -15.05 0.75 -5.18
C ILE A 110 -15.48 1.99 -4.39
N ASN A 111 -15.55 1.85 -3.06
CA ASN A 111 -15.94 2.93 -2.15
C ASN A 111 -14.82 3.94 -1.86
N ARG A 112 -13.59 3.74 -2.34
CA ARG A 112 -12.53 4.75 -2.44
C ARG A 112 -12.89 5.84 -3.41
N LEU A 113 -13.84 5.59 -4.32
CA LEU A 113 -14.37 6.51 -5.31
C LEU A 113 -13.31 7.02 -6.30
N LEU A 114 -12.27 6.22 -6.58
CA LEU A 114 -11.17 6.58 -7.48
C LEU A 114 -11.68 6.88 -8.89
N PHE A 115 -12.68 6.15 -9.37
CA PHE A 115 -13.29 6.34 -10.69
C PHE A 115 -13.96 7.73 -10.89
N LEU A 116 -14.26 8.45 -9.81
CA LEU A 116 -14.80 9.81 -9.93
C LEU A 116 -13.81 10.78 -10.57
N THR A 117 -12.50 10.57 -10.37
CA THR A 117 -11.46 11.38 -11.01
C THR A 117 -11.46 11.17 -12.52
N TYR A 118 -11.67 9.92 -12.97
CA TYR A 118 -11.85 9.61 -14.40
C TYR A 118 -13.10 10.32 -14.97
N ILE A 119 -14.25 10.22 -14.30
CA ILE A 119 -15.50 10.90 -14.76
C ILE A 119 -15.29 12.42 -14.84
N ALA A 120 -14.62 13.00 -13.82
CA ALA A 120 -14.33 14.43 -13.81
C ALA A 120 -13.38 14.85 -14.94
N LEU A 121 -12.38 14.03 -15.29
CA LEU A 121 -11.51 14.26 -16.43
C LEU A 121 -12.27 14.20 -17.75
N GLN A 122 -13.16 13.22 -17.93
CA GLN A 122 -14.00 13.13 -19.12
C GLN A 122 -14.87 14.39 -19.31
N TYR A 123 -15.47 14.90 -18.23
CA TYR A 123 -16.17 16.18 -18.26
C TYR A 123 -15.26 17.33 -18.68
N LYS A 124 -14.07 17.44 -18.08
CA LYS A 124 -13.10 18.51 -18.40
C LYS A 124 -12.64 18.47 -19.87
N GLU A 125 -12.42 17.28 -20.42
CA GLU A 125 -11.94 17.09 -21.79
C GLU A 125 -13.01 17.32 -22.84
N THR A 126 -14.23 16.86 -22.58
CA THR A 126 -15.33 16.86 -23.58
C THR A 126 -16.29 18.04 -23.40
N ASN A 127 -16.34 18.63 -22.20
CA ASN A 127 -17.38 19.57 -21.76
C ASN A 127 -18.81 19.02 -21.91
N ASP A 128 -18.96 17.69 -21.91
CA ASP A 128 -20.24 17.02 -21.98
C ASP A 128 -20.90 16.96 -20.61
N SER A 129 -22.06 17.62 -20.48
CA SER A 129 -22.83 17.70 -19.25
C SER A 129 -23.23 16.33 -18.68
N ASP A 130 -23.32 15.30 -19.52
CA ASP A 130 -23.69 13.95 -19.10
C ASP A 130 -22.68 13.35 -18.14
N PHE A 131 -21.39 13.65 -18.30
CA PHE A 131 -20.36 13.24 -17.32
C PHE A 131 -20.48 14.01 -16.00
N LEU A 132 -20.87 15.29 -16.03
CA LEU A 132 -21.13 16.05 -14.81
C LEU A 132 -22.34 15.48 -14.06
N ASP A 133 -23.41 15.15 -14.76
CA ASP A 133 -24.61 14.54 -14.19
C ASP A 133 -24.30 13.13 -13.63
N LEU A 134 -23.45 12.36 -14.31
CA LEU A 134 -22.97 11.07 -13.83
C LEU A 134 -22.16 11.20 -12.53
N PHE A 135 -21.27 12.21 -12.46
CA PHE A 135 -20.52 12.52 -11.25
C PHE A 135 -21.45 12.84 -10.07
N VAL A 136 -22.41 13.75 -10.30
CA VAL A 136 -23.41 14.16 -9.30
C VAL A 136 -24.26 12.98 -8.87
N PHE A 137 -24.66 12.12 -9.81
CA PHE A 137 -25.42 10.89 -9.52
C PHE A 137 -24.66 9.97 -8.58
N HIS A 138 -23.39 9.62 -8.88
CA HIS A 138 -22.63 8.69 -8.07
C HIS A 138 -22.34 9.21 -6.68
N VAL A 139 -21.95 10.49 -6.54
CA VAL A 139 -21.71 11.08 -5.21
C VAL A 139 -23.02 11.12 -4.41
N THR A 140 -24.12 11.48 -5.03
CA THR A 140 -25.44 11.51 -4.36
C THR A 140 -25.89 10.11 -3.94
N SER A 141 -25.78 9.13 -4.84
CA SER A 141 -26.09 7.72 -4.55
C SER A 141 -25.25 7.18 -3.39
N TRP A 142 -23.91 7.47 -3.44
CA TRP A 142 -23.03 7.04 -2.37
C TRP A 142 -23.44 7.62 -1.00
N VAL A 143 -23.73 8.91 -0.94
CA VAL A 143 -24.13 9.60 0.31
C VAL A 143 -25.45 9.05 0.86
N GLN A 144 -26.40 8.72 0.00
CA GLN A 144 -27.70 8.17 0.41
C GLN A 144 -27.61 6.73 0.92
N GLU A 145 -26.78 5.92 0.25
CA GLU A 145 -26.59 4.52 0.62
C GLU A 145 -25.62 4.33 1.79
N ASN A 146 -24.81 5.36 2.11
CA ASN A 146 -23.85 5.35 3.21
C ASN A 146 -24.08 6.50 4.20
N PRO A 147 -25.22 6.53 4.93
CA PRO A 147 -25.44 7.52 5.99
C PRO A 147 -24.30 7.50 7.01
N TYR A 148 -24.01 8.66 7.62
CA TYR A 148 -22.89 8.79 8.54
C TYR A 148 -22.88 7.73 9.63
N LEU A 149 -21.77 7.01 9.78
CA LEU A 149 -21.56 5.88 10.69
C LEU A 149 -22.39 4.61 10.38
N GLU A 150 -23.06 4.54 9.23
CA GLU A 150 -23.79 3.34 8.79
C GLU A 150 -22.99 2.56 7.75
N GLY A 151 -22.93 1.24 7.91
CA GLY A 151 -22.27 0.34 6.96
C GLY A 151 -20.76 0.24 7.11
N VAL A 152 -20.17 -0.68 6.34
CA VAL A 152 -18.74 -0.99 6.38
C VAL A 152 -17.87 0.17 5.87
N ASN A 153 -18.44 1.07 5.07
CA ASN A 153 -17.74 2.19 4.45
C ASN A 153 -17.39 3.34 5.44
N TRP A 154 -17.94 3.27 6.67
CA TRP A 154 -17.57 4.13 7.80
C TRP A 154 -16.77 3.38 8.88
N TYR A 155 -16.21 2.21 8.57
CA TYR A 155 -15.43 1.42 9.51
C TYR A 155 -13.95 1.79 9.54
N SER A 156 -13.32 1.90 8.36
CA SER A 156 -11.88 2.14 8.20
C SER A 156 -11.59 3.60 7.92
N ASN A 157 -10.69 4.20 8.72
CA ASN A 157 -10.33 5.61 8.58
C ASN A 157 -9.47 5.88 7.33
N ILE A 158 -8.68 4.90 6.88
CA ILE A 158 -7.86 5.04 5.67
C ILE A 158 -8.74 5.28 4.43
N GLU A 159 -9.85 4.55 4.30
CA GLU A 159 -10.81 4.67 3.19
C GLU A 159 -11.45 6.07 3.14
N ILE A 160 -11.73 6.63 4.32
CA ILE A 160 -12.30 7.97 4.48
C ILE A 160 -11.32 9.03 3.96
N ASN A 161 -10.03 8.85 4.23
CA ASN A 161 -9.01 9.81 3.84
C ASN A 161 -8.64 9.70 2.36
N ILE A 162 -8.69 8.51 1.77
CA ILE A 162 -8.59 8.35 0.32
C ILE A 162 -9.73 9.08 -0.38
N ARG A 163 -10.97 8.96 0.10
CA ARG A 163 -12.11 9.74 -0.45
C ARG A 163 -11.91 11.24 -0.35
N LEU A 164 -11.37 11.75 0.78
CA LEU A 164 -11.07 13.18 0.92
C LEU A 164 -10.06 13.67 -0.12
N ILE A 165 -9.01 12.88 -0.39
CA ILE A 165 -8.02 13.19 -1.42
C ILE A 165 -8.66 13.18 -2.81
N ASN A 166 -9.47 12.16 -3.13
CA ASN A 166 -10.15 12.08 -4.42
C ASN A 166 -11.18 13.20 -4.61
N PHE A 167 -11.91 13.58 -3.57
CA PHE A 167 -12.81 14.74 -3.60
C PHE A 167 -12.06 16.05 -3.88
N TYR A 168 -10.84 16.20 -3.34
CA TYR A 168 -9.99 17.34 -3.67
C TYR A 168 -9.65 17.37 -5.17
N PHE A 169 -9.17 16.26 -5.73
CA PHE A 169 -8.82 16.23 -7.16
C PHE A 169 -10.05 16.43 -8.05
N CYS A 170 -11.17 15.79 -7.75
CA CYS A 170 -12.42 16.03 -8.48
C CYS A 170 -12.84 17.50 -8.42
N TYR A 171 -12.71 18.15 -7.25
CA TYR A 171 -13.02 19.57 -7.08
C TYR A 171 -12.17 20.46 -7.99
N GLN A 172 -10.86 20.18 -8.08
CA GLN A 172 -9.95 20.91 -8.96
C GLN A 172 -10.20 20.63 -10.44
N ILE A 173 -10.36 19.36 -10.82
CA ILE A 173 -10.60 18.93 -12.22
C ILE A 173 -11.87 19.58 -12.78
N LEU A 174 -12.96 19.56 -12.02
CA LEU A 174 -14.26 20.13 -12.38
C LEU A 174 -14.27 21.67 -12.35
N ASN A 175 -13.23 22.32 -11.82
CA ASN A 175 -13.27 23.75 -11.51
C ASN A 175 -14.55 24.12 -10.71
N ALA A 176 -14.75 23.40 -9.60
CA ALA A 176 -16.01 23.44 -8.87
C ALA A 176 -16.41 24.82 -8.36
N ASP A 177 -15.45 25.72 -8.10
CA ASP A 177 -15.75 27.11 -7.75
C ASP A 177 -16.48 27.85 -8.88
N LEU A 178 -16.05 27.66 -10.13
CA LEU A 178 -16.72 28.21 -11.29
C LEU A 178 -18.09 27.57 -11.52
N LEU A 179 -18.18 26.24 -11.43
CA LEU A 179 -19.45 25.52 -11.59
C LEU A 179 -20.49 25.95 -10.54
N ARG A 180 -20.09 26.20 -9.30
CA ARG A 180 -20.99 26.71 -8.25
C ARG A 180 -21.55 28.08 -8.57
N GLN A 181 -20.84 28.90 -9.34
CA GLN A 181 -21.29 30.24 -9.76
C GLN A 181 -22.16 30.19 -11.02
N THR A 182 -21.90 29.27 -11.92
CA THR A 182 -22.49 29.24 -13.26
C THR A 182 -23.58 28.17 -13.46
N ASN A 183 -23.63 27.15 -12.60
CA ASN A 183 -24.58 26.05 -12.68
C ASN A 183 -25.34 25.90 -11.35
N SER A 184 -26.59 26.33 -11.31
CA SER A 184 -27.43 26.32 -10.10
C SER A 184 -27.69 24.90 -9.56
N LYS A 185 -27.84 23.90 -10.43
CA LYS A 185 -28.02 22.48 -10.02
C LYS A 185 -26.78 21.94 -9.34
N PHE A 186 -25.60 22.24 -9.90
CA PHE A 186 -24.33 21.85 -9.28
C PHE A 186 -24.10 22.60 -7.94
N SER A 187 -24.44 23.87 -7.88
CA SER A 187 -24.37 24.64 -6.63
C SER A 187 -25.25 24.04 -5.54
N GLU A 188 -26.47 23.66 -5.87
CA GLU A 188 -27.39 22.99 -4.93
C GLU A 188 -26.84 21.62 -4.47
N PHE A 189 -26.35 20.79 -5.40
CA PHE A 189 -25.69 19.52 -5.10
C PHE A 189 -24.50 19.73 -4.15
N TYR A 190 -23.62 20.70 -4.45
CA TYR A 190 -22.47 20.97 -3.62
C TYR A 190 -22.87 21.33 -2.19
N GLU A 191 -23.79 22.28 -2.02
CA GLU A 191 -24.18 22.75 -0.69
C GLU A 191 -24.98 21.73 0.12
N LYS A 192 -25.85 20.94 -0.53
CA LYS A 192 -26.72 19.99 0.19
C LYS A 192 -26.13 18.59 0.36
N ILE A 193 -25.24 18.16 -0.53
CA ILE A 193 -24.74 16.78 -0.59
C ILE A 193 -23.23 16.72 -0.40
N TRP A 194 -22.46 17.33 -1.31
CA TRP A 194 -21.02 17.09 -1.37
C TRP A 194 -20.27 17.76 -0.22
N ARG A 195 -20.49 19.04 0.04
CA ARG A 195 -19.87 19.77 1.16
C ARG A 195 -20.17 19.12 2.53
N PRO A 196 -21.44 18.79 2.88
CA PRO A 196 -21.73 18.05 4.11
C PRO A 196 -21.06 16.67 4.20
N CYS A 197 -20.89 15.99 3.07
CA CYS A 197 -20.17 14.72 2.99
C CYS A 197 -18.69 14.92 3.33
N ILE A 198 -18.01 15.88 2.70
CA ILE A 198 -16.62 16.25 2.99
C ILE A 198 -16.43 16.61 4.48
N GLU A 199 -17.34 17.42 5.03
CA GLU A 199 -17.31 17.83 6.45
C GLU A 199 -17.36 16.60 7.39
N LYS A 200 -18.27 15.65 7.12
CA LYS A 200 -18.41 14.40 7.91
C LYS A 200 -17.15 13.55 7.83
N HIS A 201 -16.54 13.43 6.64
CA HIS A 201 -15.29 12.71 6.45
C HIS A 201 -14.13 13.33 7.25
N ALA A 202 -13.96 14.65 7.15
CA ALA A 202 -12.93 15.37 7.89
C ALA A 202 -13.14 15.29 9.41
N GLU A 203 -14.39 15.32 9.87
CA GLU A 203 -14.73 15.18 11.28
C GLU A 203 -14.45 13.76 11.79
N PHE A 204 -14.79 12.73 11.01
CA PHE A 204 -14.49 11.34 11.35
C PHE A 204 -12.99 11.11 11.43
N SER A 205 -12.23 11.54 10.42
CA SER A 205 -10.78 11.42 10.39
C SER A 205 -10.12 12.06 11.61
N PHE A 206 -10.52 13.27 11.95
CA PHE A 206 -9.97 13.99 13.10
C PHE A 206 -10.32 13.34 14.46
N LYS A 207 -11.49 12.71 14.56
CA LYS A 207 -11.99 12.11 15.79
C LYS A 207 -11.54 10.68 16.06
N HIS A 208 -11.16 9.93 15.05
CA HIS A 208 -10.84 8.49 15.15
C HIS A 208 -9.40 8.15 14.75
N PRO A 209 -8.38 8.82 15.32
CA PRO A 209 -7.00 8.58 14.90
C PRO A 209 -6.52 7.17 15.26
N SER A 210 -5.78 6.55 14.35
CA SER A 210 -5.08 5.27 14.55
C SER A 210 -3.76 5.53 15.29
N LEU A 211 -3.77 5.49 16.61
CA LEU A 211 -2.60 5.76 17.44
C LEU A 211 -1.98 4.47 18.01
N PHE A 212 -0.77 4.60 18.57
CA PHE A 212 0.01 3.53 19.23
C PHE A 212 0.30 2.36 18.29
N SER A 213 -0.11 1.14 18.64
CA SER A 213 0.16 -0.05 17.84
C SER A 213 -0.58 -0.09 16.48
N SER A 214 -1.50 0.83 16.24
CA SER A 214 -2.17 1.03 14.95
C SER A 214 -1.64 2.24 14.18
N ALA A 215 -0.56 2.87 14.63
CA ALA A 215 0.03 4.07 14.04
C ALA A 215 0.98 3.72 12.88
N ASN A 216 0.46 3.04 11.86
CA ASN A 216 1.12 2.65 10.64
C ASN A 216 0.63 3.49 9.44
N ASN A 217 0.54 2.93 8.24
CA ASN A 217 0.01 3.60 7.05
C ASN A 217 -1.37 4.25 7.28
N HIS A 218 -2.20 3.68 8.15
CA HIS A 218 -3.48 4.28 8.54
C HIS A 218 -3.31 5.69 9.09
N LEU A 219 -2.38 5.91 10.01
CA LEU A 219 -2.15 7.22 10.60
C LEU A 219 -1.58 8.23 9.59
N ILE A 220 -0.73 7.76 8.67
CA ILE A 220 -0.21 8.60 7.58
C ILE A 220 -1.37 9.05 6.69
N SER A 221 -2.23 8.13 6.26
CA SER A 221 -3.40 8.43 5.44
C SER A 221 -4.34 9.42 6.10
N GLU A 222 -4.58 9.25 7.41
CA GLU A 222 -5.44 10.12 8.21
C GLU A 222 -4.92 11.57 8.23
N TYR A 223 -3.63 11.75 8.44
CA TYR A 223 -3.03 13.06 8.37
C TYR A 223 -3.03 13.62 6.94
N ALA A 224 -2.74 12.80 5.92
CA ALA A 224 -2.69 13.26 4.53
C ALA A 224 -4.07 13.72 4.03
N GLY A 225 -5.11 12.90 4.17
CA GLY A 225 -6.46 13.25 3.75
C GLY A 225 -7.03 14.44 4.51
N LEU A 226 -6.80 14.50 5.83
CA LEU A 226 -7.23 15.63 6.64
C LEU A 226 -6.49 16.93 6.29
N PHE A 227 -5.18 16.85 6.01
CA PHE A 227 -4.38 17.99 5.56
C PHE A 227 -4.88 18.52 4.23
N VAL A 228 -5.04 17.64 3.22
CA VAL A 228 -5.56 18.01 1.90
C VAL A 228 -6.95 18.65 2.01
N ALA A 229 -7.85 18.06 2.79
CA ALA A 229 -9.18 18.62 3.00
C ALA A 229 -9.14 19.99 3.70
N ALA A 230 -8.27 20.16 4.69
CA ALA A 230 -8.12 21.44 5.40
C ALA A 230 -7.44 22.52 4.54
N CYS A 231 -6.60 22.16 3.59
CA CYS A 231 -6.05 23.11 2.61
C CYS A 231 -7.13 23.63 1.64
N ALA A 232 -8.00 22.73 1.17
CA ALA A 232 -8.88 22.99 0.04
C ALA A 232 -10.31 23.44 0.40
N PHE A 233 -10.87 22.91 1.48
CA PHE A 233 -12.29 23.08 1.80
C PHE A 233 -12.50 23.96 3.04
N ASP A 234 -13.65 24.62 3.08
CA ASP A 234 -14.11 25.32 4.28
C ASP A 234 -14.81 24.32 5.21
N ILE A 235 -14.00 23.72 6.11
CA ILE A 235 -14.43 22.71 7.08
C ILE A 235 -14.34 23.27 8.52
N LYS A 236 -15.19 22.77 9.41
CA LYS A 236 -15.17 23.17 10.82
C LYS A 236 -13.79 22.99 11.45
N GLN A 237 -13.35 23.99 12.21
CA GLN A 237 -12.03 24.00 12.85
C GLN A 237 -10.88 23.78 11.86
N LYS A 238 -10.98 24.34 10.68
CA LYS A 238 -10.03 24.21 9.56
C LYS A 238 -8.58 24.35 10.03
N GLU A 239 -8.22 25.48 10.65
CA GLU A 239 -6.86 25.78 11.10
C GLU A 239 -6.34 24.75 12.11
N LYS A 240 -7.18 24.31 13.04
CA LYS A 240 -6.81 23.29 14.02
C LYS A 240 -6.50 21.95 13.36
N LYS A 241 -7.35 21.54 12.41
CA LYS A 241 -7.18 20.29 11.65
C LYS A 241 -5.94 20.36 10.76
N LEU A 242 -5.71 21.51 10.10
CA LEU A 242 -4.53 21.76 9.27
C LEU A 242 -3.22 21.63 10.06
N ILE A 243 -3.11 22.35 11.18
CA ILE A 243 -1.92 22.30 12.03
C ILE A 243 -1.68 20.89 12.59
N TYR A 244 -2.75 20.21 13.04
CA TYR A 244 -2.69 18.86 13.57
C TYR A 244 -2.17 17.88 12.52
N ALA A 245 -2.75 17.90 11.32
CA ALA A 245 -2.41 17.00 10.24
C ALA A 245 -0.99 17.26 9.71
N LYS A 246 -0.61 18.52 9.49
CA LYS A 246 0.74 18.89 9.06
C LYS A 246 1.81 18.43 10.04
N LYS A 247 1.66 18.73 11.34
CA LYS A 247 2.58 18.25 12.38
C LYS A 247 2.64 16.73 12.46
N GLY A 248 1.51 16.06 12.20
CA GLY A 248 1.43 14.61 12.11
C GLY A 248 2.31 14.07 10.98
N LEU A 249 2.15 14.58 9.77
CA LEU A 249 2.94 14.16 8.60
C LEU A 249 4.44 14.42 8.77
N GLU A 250 4.82 15.60 9.30
CA GLU A 250 6.21 15.94 9.62
C GLU A 250 6.87 14.91 10.55
N ARG A 251 6.11 14.43 11.54
CA ARG A 251 6.58 13.41 12.48
C ARG A 251 6.61 12.02 11.87
N GLU A 252 5.52 11.62 11.20
CA GLU A 252 5.38 10.25 10.74
C GLU A 252 6.31 9.92 9.56
N ILE A 253 6.66 10.88 8.69
CA ILE A 253 7.62 10.64 7.61
C ILE A 253 9.00 10.23 8.15
N ILE A 254 9.40 10.77 9.30
CA ILE A 254 10.67 10.40 9.97
C ILE A 254 10.51 9.12 10.79
N LYS A 255 9.37 8.93 11.45
CA LYS A 255 9.17 7.82 12.37
C LYS A 255 8.93 6.49 11.65
N GLN A 256 8.18 6.52 10.55
CA GLN A 256 7.77 5.32 9.82
C GLN A 256 8.71 4.95 8.67
N ASN A 257 9.71 5.76 8.41
CA ASN A 257 10.77 5.44 7.45
C ASN A 257 12.14 5.49 8.14
N SER A 258 13.07 4.68 7.66
CA SER A 258 14.45 4.70 8.13
C SER A 258 15.17 5.96 7.64
N LEU A 259 16.37 6.21 8.19
CA LEU A 259 17.23 7.28 7.68
C LEU A 259 17.72 7.05 6.24
N GLU A 260 17.55 5.85 5.71
CA GLU A 260 17.87 5.45 4.34
C GLU A 260 16.66 5.54 3.40
N GLY A 261 15.47 5.90 3.90
CA GLY A 261 14.25 6.04 3.12
C GLY A 261 13.39 4.77 3.04
N VAL A 262 13.79 3.69 3.70
CA VAL A 262 13.04 2.42 3.71
C VAL A 262 11.84 2.54 4.64
N ASN A 263 10.67 2.12 4.20
CA ASN A 263 9.48 2.05 5.04
C ASN A 263 9.57 0.87 6.01
N ARG A 264 9.25 1.11 7.27
CA ARG A 264 9.41 0.13 8.37
C ARG A 264 8.27 -0.87 8.50
N GLU A 265 7.23 -0.77 7.69
CA GLU A 265 6.14 -1.74 7.74
C GLU A 265 6.54 -3.10 7.18
N GLU A 266 7.70 -3.15 6.50
CA GLU A 266 8.25 -4.34 5.85
C GLU A 266 7.22 -5.01 4.95
N ALA A 267 6.69 -4.20 4.00
CA ALA A 267 5.72 -4.61 3.02
C ALA A 267 5.93 -3.80 1.73
N ALA A 268 6.48 -4.44 0.70
CA ALA A 268 6.97 -3.75 -0.50
C ALA A 268 5.87 -3.00 -1.24
N GLU A 269 4.69 -3.58 -1.38
CA GLU A 269 3.60 -2.95 -2.11
C GLU A 269 3.02 -1.74 -1.38
N TYR A 270 3.07 -1.73 -0.03
CA TYR A 270 2.65 -0.59 0.76
C TYR A 270 3.51 0.66 0.55
N ILE A 271 4.75 0.50 0.04
CA ILE A 271 5.64 1.63 -0.27
C ILE A 271 4.96 2.61 -1.21
N GLN A 272 4.36 2.14 -2.31
CA GLN A 272 3.65 3.02 -3.26
C GLN A 272 2.47 3.75 -2.62
N PHE A 273 1.73 3.05 -1.78
CA PHE A 273 0.55 3.57 -1.11
C PHE A 273 0.92 4.70 -0.12
N ILE A 274 1.94 4.45 0.71
CA ILE A 274 2.45 5.41 1.69
C ILE A 274 3.11 6.60 1.01
N ASN A 275 3.89 6.35 -0.04
CA ASN A 275 4.56 7.41 -0.79
C ASN A 275 3.56 8.38 -1.42
N ASP A 276 2.43 7.91 -1.93
CA ASP A 276 1.39 8.77 -2.47
C ASP A 276 0.80 9.72 -1.42
N PHE A 277 0.59 9.25 -0.20
CA PHE A 277 0.10 10.13 0.87
C PHE A 277 1.10 11.26 1.19
N PHE A 278 2.38 10.95 1.29
CA PHE A 278 3.41 11.97 1.54
C PHE A 278 3.61 12.89 0.35
N LEU A 279 3.66 12.36 -0.87
CA LEU A 279 3.86 13.11 -2.10
C LEU A 279 2.69 14.08 -2.37
N ILE A 280 1.46 13.58 -2.32
CA ILE A 280 0.27 14.39 -2.56
C ILE A 280 0.17 15.51 -1.51
N ALA A 281 0.39 15.19 -0.24
CA ALA A 281 0.40 16.22 0.81
C ALA A 281 1.47 17.29 0.56
N ALA A 282 2.69 16.89 0.14
CA ALA A 282 3.77 17.83 -0.17
C ALA A 282 3.37 18.81 -1.29
N ILE A 283 2.82 18.28 -2.38
CA ILE A 283 2.41 19.07 -3.55
C ILE A 283 1.23 20.00 -3.20
N VAL A 284 0.20 19.48 -2.53
CA VAL A 284 -0.93 20.31 -2.08
C VAL A 284 -0.45 21.39 -1.12
N GLY A 285 0.48 21.07 -0.21
CA GLY A 285 1.09 22.04 0.69
C GLY A 285 1.81 23.16 -0.04
N GLN A 286 2.58 22.85 -1.09
CA GLN A 286 3.24 23.86 -1.94
C GLN A 286 2.21 24.72 -2.68
N ASN A 287 1.19 24.11 -3.27
CA ASN A 287 0.19 24.83 -4.07
C ASN A 287 -0.74 25.73 -3.24
N THR A 288 -0.83 25.48 -1.91
CA THR A 288 -1.72 26.23 -0.99
C THR A 288 -0.95 27.08 0.04
N ASN A 289 0.36 27.27 -0.13
CA ASN A 289 1.25 28.01 0.78
C ASN A 289 1.32 27.43 2.22
N HIS A 290 1.14 26.11 2.36
CA HIS A 290 1.28 25.37 3.61
C HIS A 290 2.49 24.42 3.58
N ASN A 291 3.63 24.90 3.07
CA ASN A 291 4.84 24.12 2.84
C ASN A 291 5.30 23.33 4.07
N PHE A 292 5.75 22.09 3.83
CA PHE A 292 6.44 21.28 4.82
C PHE A 292 7.87 21.75 5.05
N SER A 293 8.52 21.24 6.10
CA SER A 293 9.90 21.57 6.45
C SER A 293 10.91 20.99 5.43
N GLU A 294 12.12 21.55 5.44
CA GLU A 294 13.24 21.01 4.68
C GLU A 294 13.54 19.55 5.06
N ASN A 295 13.40 19.20 6.35
CA ASN A 295 13.62 17.84 6.83
C ASN A 295 12.60 16.85 6.24
N TYR A 296 11.35 17.28 6.06
CA TYR A 296 10.33 16.48 5.38
C TYR A 296 10.74 16.18 3.94
N PHE A 297 11.14 17.19 3.18
CA PHE A 297 11.56 17.01 1.78
C PHE A 297 12.87 16.20 1.67
N LYS A 298 13.83 16.38 2.58
CA LYS A 298 15.04 15.55 2.63
C LYS A 298 14.70 14.06 2.85
N GLN A 299 13.75 13.78 3.74
CA GLN A 299 13.33 12.40 3.98
C GLN A 299 12.54 11.85 2.79
N LEU A 300 11.65 12.64 2.19
CA LEU A 300 10.89 12.26 1.01
C LEU A 300 11.82 11.97 -0.19
N HIS A 301 12.91 12.72 -0.35
CA HIS A 301 13.92 12.46 -1.38
C HIS A 301 14.66 11.13 -1.17
N LYS A 302 14.99 10.77 0.08
CA LYS A 302 15.57 9.46 0.40
C LYS A 302 14.60 8.31 0.09
N ILE A 303 13.32 8.51 0.39
CA ILE A 303 12.26 7.54 0.03
C ILE A 303 12.21 7.34 -1.49
N ALA A 304 12.31 8.42 -2.27
CA ALA A 304 12.36 8.35 -3.73
C ALA A 304 13.58 7.60 -4.25
N HIS A 305 14.75 7.83 -3.64
CA HIS A 305 15.98 7.09 -4.00
C HIS A 305 15.87 5.60 -3.64
N TYR A 306 15.35 5.25 -2.45
CA TYR A 306 15.11 3.86 -2.12
C TYR A 306 14.16 3.20 -3.14
N LEU A 307 13.05 3.88 -3.46
CA LEU A 307 12.10 3.39 -4.47
C LEU A 307 12.81 3.13 -5.80
N ASN A 308 13.67 4.05 -6.25
CA ASN A 308 14.40 3.86 -7.51
C ASN A 308 15.36 2.65 -7.45
N GLN A 309 15.98 2.38 -6.31
CA GLN A 309 16.92 1.28 -6.17
C GLN A 309 16.21 -0.09 -6.08
N ILE A 310 15.05 -0.17 -5.41
CA ILE A 310 14.40 -1.46 -5.17
C ILE A 310 13.70 -2.05 -6.40
N LEU A 311 13.35 -1.23 -7.39
CA LEU A 311 12.70 -1.72 -8.61
C LEU A 311 13.71 -2.31 -9.58
N ASP A 312 13.36 -3.41 -10.26
CA ASP A 312 14.13 -3.96 -11.38
C ASP A 312 14.08 -3.06 -12.62
N GLN A 313 14.71 -3.45 -13.73
CA GLN A 313 14.76 -2.66 -14.96
C GLN A 313 13.39 -2.39 -15.58
N ASN A 314 12.40 -3.27 -15.37
CA ASN A 314 11.04 -3.11 -15.89
C ASN A 314 10.12 -2.34 -14.94
N GLY A 315 10.60 -1.98 -13.75
CA GLY A 315 9.80 -1.34 -12.72
C GLY A 315 9.00 -2.31 -11.86
N ASN A 316 9.36 -3.60 -11.85
CA ASN A 316 8.81 -4.56 -10.90
C ASN A 316 9.52 -4.42 -9.56
N TYR A 317 8.77 -4.55 -8.47
CA TYR A 317 9.32 -4.58 -7.10
C TYR A 317 9.49 -6.03 -6.62
N PRO A 318 10.46 -6.30 -5.73
CA PRO A 318 10.51 -7.57 -5.03
C PRO A 318 9.36 -7.63 -4.03
N MET A 319 8.50 -8.65 -4.15
CA MET A 319 7.41 -8.82 -3.19
C MET A 319 7.97 -9.31 -1.85
N TYR A 320 7.69 -8.63 -0.77
CA TYR A 320 7.89 -9.07 0.61
C TYR A 320 6.82 -8.44 1.48
N GLY A 321 6.43 -9.11 2.56
CA GLY A 321 5.32 -8.67 3.40
C GLY A 321 3.97 -8.65 2.68
N ASP A 322 3.01 -7.93 3.23
CA ASP A 322 1.66 -7.85 2.69
C ASP A 322 1.55 -6.99 1.41
N GLY A 323 0.67 -7.41 0.50
CA GLY A 323 0.20 -6.62 -0.65
C GLY A 323 -1.23 -6.10 -0.44
N ASP A 324 -1.53 -4.88 -0.90
CA ASP A 324 -2.88 -4.29 -0.81
C ASP A 324 -3.56 -4.11 -2.17
N ASP A 325 -2.82 -4.05 -3.28
CA ASP A 325 -3.31 -3.72 -4.63
C ASP A 325 -4.06 -2.38 -4.72
N GLY A 326 -3.96 -1.55 -3.69
CA GLY A 326 -4.75 -0.33 -3.56
C GLY A 326 -4.01 0.92 -4.01
N PHE A 327 -4.78 1.90 -4.50
CA PHE A 327 -4.27 3.21 -4.91
C PHE A 327 -4.87 4.34 -4.06
N VAL A 328 -4.13 5.44 -3.94
CA VAL A 328 -4.63 6.69 -3.34
C VAL A 328 -5.28 7.57 -4.38
N LEU A 329 -4.72 7.62 -5.57
CA LEU A 329 -5.19 8.37 -6.73
C LEU A 329 -4.93 7.54 -7.99
N LEU A 330 -5.98 7.25 -8.75
CA LEU A 330 -5.92 6.49 -10.00
C LEU A 330 -6.82 7.17 -11.04
N PRO A 331 -6.33 8.22 -11.74
CA PRO A 331 -7.13 8.93 -12.73
C PRO A 331 -7.29 8.14 -14.03
N ASP A 332 -6.41 7.18 -14.29
CA ASP A 332 -6.42 6.33 -15.47
C ASP A 332 -7.09 4.99 -15.16
N ALA A 333 -8.07 4.59 -15.97
CA ALA A 333 -8.76 3.32 -15.83
C ALA A 333 -7.99 2.16 -16.51
N HIS A 334 -6.68 2.02 -16.24
CA HIS A 334 -5.84 1.00 -16.86
C HIS A 334 -5.55 -0.16 -15.91
N LYS A 335 -5.82 -1.39 -16.36
CA LYS A 335 -5.57 -2.61 -15.59
C LYS A 335 -4.08 -2.84 -15.24
N HIS A 336 -3.15 -2.30 -16.03
CA HIS A 336 -1.69 -2.50 -15.88
C HIS A 336 -0.97 -1.20 -15.52
N TYR A 337 -1.58 -0.39 -14.67
CA TYR A 337 -0.97 0.86 -14.19
C TYR A 337 0.18 0.57 -13.24
N ASN A 338 1.38 1.05 -13.59
CA ASN A 338 2.55 0.95 -12.70
C ASN A 338 2.73 2.24 -11.89
N ASN A 339 2.18 2.25 -10.68
CA ASN A 339 2.24 3.40 -9.80
C ASN A 339 3.65 3.73 -9.31
N PHE A 340 4.55 2.75 -9.21
CA PHE A 340 5.94 2.98 -8.82
C PHE A 340 6.68 3.83 -9.85
N LEU A 341 6.52 3.53 -11.14
CA LEU A 341 7.10 4.33 -12.23
C LEU A 341 6.49 5.74 -12.30
N SER A 342 5.17 5.85 -12.10
CA SER A 342 4.48 7.14 -12.00
C SER A 342 5.03 7.99 -10.84
N GLN A 343 5.25 7.38 -9.67
CA GLN A 343 5.84 8.06 -8.52
C GLN A 343 7.27 8.52 -8.79
N LEU A 344 8.10 7.69 -9.43
CA LEU A 344 9.47 8.10 -9.80
C LEU A 344 9.45 9.31 -10.73
N SER A 345 8.54 9.37 -11.72
CA SER A 345 8.35 10.55 -12.57
C SER A 345 7.94 11.78 -11.75
N SER A 346 7.00 11.61 -10.81
CA SER A 346 6.60 12.66 -9.88
C SER A 346 7.78 13.17 -9.01
N PHE A 347 8.57 12.27 -8.46
CA PHE A 347 9.73 12.61 -7.65
C PHE A 347 10.84 13.28 -8.46
N ALA A 348 11.08 12.80 -9.70
CA ALA A 348 12.05 13.43 -10.60
C ALA A 348 11.70 14.91 -10.84
N VAL A 349 10.42 15.22 -11.05
CA VAL A 349 9.95 16.61 -11.21
C VAL A 349 10.02 17.40 -9.91
N LEU A 350 9.53 16.84 -8.80
CA LEU A 350 9.49 17.51 -7.49
C LEU A 350 10.86 17.95 -7.04
N PHE A 351 11.87 17.08 -7.21
CA PHE A 351 13.24 17.32 -6.79
C PHE A 351 14.15 17.86 -7.91
N LYS A 352 13.67 17.91 -9.15
CA LYS A 352 14.47 18.19 -10.35
C LYS A 352 15.69 17.29 -10.44
N ASP A 353 15.49 16.02 -10.13
CA ASP A 353 16.55 15.01 -10.01
C ASP A 353 16.45 14.02 -11.17
N ALA A 354 17.37 14.15 -12.13
CA ALA A 354 17.45 13.29 -13.30
C ALA A 354 17.73 11.82 -12.97
N SER A 355 18.36 11.53 -11.81
CA SER A 355 18.66 10.17 -11.37
C SER A 355 17.38 9.36 -11.03
N LEU A 356 16.26 10.04 -10.79
CA LEU A 356 14.96 9.42 -10.55
C LEU A 356 14.14 9.21 -11.85
N LYS A 357 14.57 9.77 -12.98
CA LYS A 357 13.95 9.57 -14.29
C LYS A 357 14.57 8.37 -14.98
N ARG A 358 13.85 7.26 -15.01
CA ARG A 358 14.28 6.03 -15.67
C ARG A 358 14.11 6.08 -17.19
N GLU A 359 14.73 5.12 -17.93
CA GLU A 359 14.55 4.95 -19.38
C GLU A 359 13.09 4.71 -19.77
N ASN A 360 12.37 3.95 -18.95
CA ASN A 360 10.95 3.62 -19.11
C ASN A 360 10.02 4.55 -18.31
N ALA A 361 10.49 5.75 -17.93
CA ALA A 361 9.66 6.72 -17.22
C ALA A 361 8.51 7.20 -18.10
N ILE A 362 7.35 7.34 -17.49
CA ILE A 362 6.10 7.80 -18.13
C ILE A 362 5.63 9.11 -17.51
N TRP A 363 4.96 9.93 -18.28
CA TRP A 363 4.17 11.06 -17.80
C TRP A 363 2.71 10.74 -18.01
N ASP A 364 2.00 10.45 -16.93
CA ASP A 364 0.61 9.99 -16.94
C ASP A 364 -0.35 11.08 -16.42
N ASN A 365 -1.65 10.77 -16.42
CA ASN A 365 -2.66 11.70 -15.91
C ASN A 365 -2.50 12.03 -14.42
N LYS A 366 -1.95 11.13 -13.61
CA LYS A 366 -1.62 11.43 -12.22
C LYS A 366 -0.53 12.49 -12.12
N ASN A 367 0.55 12.36 -12.90
CA ASN A 367 1.61 13.36 -12.95
C ASN A 367 1.07 14.71 -13.45
N GLU A 368 0.22 14.69 -14.48
CA GLU A 368 -0.41 15.91 -15.01
C GLU A 368 -1.31 16.59 -13.96
N LEU A 369 -2.11 15.83 -13.21
CA LEU A 369 -2.94 16.37 -12.12
C LEU A 369 -2.11 16.98 -10.98
N LEU A 370 -0.97 16.38 -10.68
CA LEU A 370 -0.10 16.84 -9.59
C LEU A 370 0.69 18.10 -9.97
N PHE A 371 1.19 18.20 -11.19
CA PHE A 371 2.20 19.20 -11.57
C PHE A 371 1.80 20.09 -12.76
N GLY A 372 0.80 19.67 -13.56
CA GLY A 372 0.35 20.38 -14.76
C GLY A 372 1.43 20.56 -15.83
N GLU A 373 1.16 21.44 -16.79
CA GLU A 373 2.06 21.73 -17.92
C GLU A 373 3.49 22.12 -17.49
N LYS A 374 3.62 22.86 -16.39
CA LYS A 374 4.95 23.25 -15.87
C LYS A 374 5.75 22.03 -15.43
N GLY A 375 5.10 21.07 -14.77
CA GLY A 375 5.73 19.81 -14.39
C GLY A 375 6.13 18.98 -15.59
N ASN A 376 5.27 18.91 -16.59
CA ASN A 376 5.56 18.22 -17.86
C ASN A 376 6.79 18.84 -18.57
N ALA A 377 6.88 20.17 -18.60
CA ALA A 377 8.05 20.85 -19.15
C ALA A 377 9.34 20.50 -18.39
N ILE A 378 9.29 20.45 -17.04
CA ILE A 378 10.43 20.02 -16.20
C ILE A 378 10.77 18.56 -16.53
N PHE A 379 9.78 17.65 -16.52
CA PHE A 379 9.99 16.24 -16.83
C PHE A 379 10.70 16.04 -18.17
N ASN A 380 10.24 16.73 -19.21
CA ASN A 380 10.85 16.65 -20.54
C ASN A 380 12.25 17.24 -20.60
N SER A 381 12.58 18.23 -19.77
CA SER A 381 13.92 18.84 -19.70
C SER A 381 14.94 17.99 -18.94
N LEU A 382 14.51 17.06 -18.11
CA LEU A 382 15.39 16.14 -17.39
C LEU A 382 15.92 15.06 -18.34
N GLU A 383 17.23 14.95 -18.47
CA GLU A 383 17.86 13.84 -19.17
C GLU A 383 17.83 12.59 -18.28
N SER A 384 17.30 11.47 -18.82
CA SER A 384 17.26 10.22 -18.07
C SER A 384 18.68 9.71 -17.80
N LEU A 385 18.98 9.39 -16.53
CA LEU A 385 20.22 8.70 -16.18
C LEU A 385 20.04 7.17 -16.19
N GLY A 386 18.86 6.69 -16.59
CA GLY A 386 18.56 5.28 -16.74
C GLY A 386 18.21 4.57 -15.44
N THR A 387 18.08 3.27 -15.53
CA THR A 387 17.89 2.38 -14.38
C THR A 387 19.22 2.22 -13.63
N PRO A 388 19.21 2.16 -12.29
CA PRO A 388 20.40 1.82 -11.53
C PRO A 388 21.11 0.58 -12.07
N ASN A 389 22.42 0.60 -12.18
CA ASN A 389 23.21 -0.46 -12.83
C ASN A 389 24.17 -1.20 -11.88
N ARG A 390 24.16 -0.86 -10.60
CA ARG A 390 25.01 -1.44 -9.55
C ARG A 390 24.21 -1.82 -8.32
N SER A 391 24.79 -2.68 -7.50
CA SER A 391 24.27 -3.06 -6.19
C SER A 391 24.06 -1.85 -5.28
N SER A 392 23.07 -1.94 -4.41
CA SER A 392 22.74 -0.91 -3.42
C SER A 392 22.35 -1.57 -2.11
N PHE A 393 23.02 -1.18 -1.03
CA PHE A 393 22.82 -1.79 0.28
C PHE A 393 22.30 -0.77 1.28
N PHE A 394 21.15 -1.09 1.87
CA PHE A 394 20.46 -0.34 2.92
C PHE A 394 20.69 -1.07 4.24
N GLU A 395 21.94 -1.05 4.69
CA GLU A 395 22.43 -1.86 5.81
C GLU A 395 21.67 -1.63 7.11
N LYS A 396 21.31 -0.37 7.42
CA LYS A 396 20.58 -0.04 8.65
C LYS A 396 19.13 -0.50 8.63
N SER A 397 18.62 -0.79 7.44
CA SER A 397 17.24 -1.24 7.21
C SER A 397 17.16 -2.73 6.90
N GLY A 398 18.29 -3.38 6.59
CA GLY A 398 18.36 -4.81 6.31
C GLY A 398 18.01 -5.20 4.87
N HIS A 399 18.00 -4.25 3.92
CA HIS A 399 17.70 -4.55 2.51
C HIS A 399 18.94 -4.45 1.65
N PHE A 400 19.27 -5.53 0.94
CA PHE A 400 20.42 -5.62 0.06
C PHE A 400 19.97 -5.93 -1.36
N ILE A 401 20.32 -5.06 -2.28
CA ILE A 401 20.00 -5.21 -3.70
C ILE A 401 21.30 -5.47 -4.42
N PHE A 402 21.49 -6.69 -4.87
CA PHE A 402 22.58 -7.07 -5.76
C PHE A 402 22.13 -6.86 -7.19
N ARG A 403 22.92 -6.12 -7.95
CA ARG A 403 22.58 -5.75 -9.32
C ARG A 403 23.78 -5.60 -10.21
N LYS A 404 23.66 -6.15 -11.41
CA LYS A 404 24.48 -5.83 -12.57
C LYS A 404 23.56 -5.60 -13.75
N LYS A 405 23.69 -4.45 -14.40
CA LYS A 405 22.94 -4.12 -15.60
C LYS A 405 23.88 -3.69 -16.71
N ASN A 406 23.76 -4.30 -17.88
CA ASN A 406 24.47 -3.96 -19.08
C ASN A 406 23.50 -3.92 -20.27
N GLY A 407 23.13 -2.73 -20.72
CA GLY A 407 22.03 -2.55 -21.66
C GLY A 407 20.72 -3.12 -21.10
N ASN A 408 20.08 -4.01 -21.84
CA ASN A 408 18.82 -4.68 -21.42
C ASN A 408 19.04 -5.96 -20.61
N LYS A 409 20.30 -6.32 -20.31
CA LYS A 409 20.62 -7.48 -19.48
C LYS A 409 20.80 -7.05 -18.05
N GLU A 410 19.85 -7.42 -17.20
CA GLU A 410 19.93 -7.18 -15.77
C GLU A 410 19.89 -8.49 -15.01
N THR A 411 20.81 -8.65 -14.08
CA THR A 411 20.74 -9.63 -13.00
C THR A 411 20.44 -8.89 -11.72
N TYR A 412 19.33 -9.23 -11.05
CA TYR A 412 18.80 -8.53 -9.88
C TYR A 412 18.43 -9.56 -8.81
N LEU A 413 19.00 -9.39 -7.61
CA LEU A 413 18.61 -10.16 -6.44
C LEU A 413 18.36 -9.21 -5.27
N HIS A 414 17.20 -9.32 -4.63
CA HIS A 414 16.88 -8.68 -3.36
C HIS A 414 17.06 -9.68 -2.22
N PHE A 415 17.84 -9.33 -1.21
CA PHE A 415 18.03 -10.07 0.02
C PHE A 415 17.43 -9.29 1.19
N ASP A 416 16.55 -9.93 1.93
CA ASP A 416 15.83 -9.37 3.07
C ASP A 416 16.41 -9.87 4.39
N ALA A 417 17.08 -8.97 5.12
CA ALA A 417 17.56 -9.17 6.48
C ALA A 417 16.96 -8.11 7.42
N ALA A 418 15.76 -7.61 7.09
CA ALA A 418 15.03 -6.62 7.86
C ALA A 418 14.37 -7.24 9.11
N PRO A 419 13.97 -6.42 10.09
CA PRO A 419 13.14 -6.86 11.20
C PRO A 419 11.73 -7.24 10.72
N LEU A 420 10.98 -8.02 11.52
CA LEU A 420 9.64 -8.51 11.17
C LEU A 420 8.64 -7.43 10.74
N GLY A 421 8.82 -6.19 11.15
CA GLY A 421 7.93 -5.08 10.79
C GLY A 421 7.80 -4.02 11.88
N PHE A 422 6.91 -3.07 11.65
CA PHE A 422 6.77 -1.86 12.45
C PHE A 422 5.86 -2.02 13.67
N LEU A 423 6.26 -1.42 14.80
CA LEU A 423 5.54 -1.40 16.08
C LEU A 423 5.33 -2.81 16.68
N SER A 424 4.60 -2.86 17.78
CA SER A 424 4.41 -4.08 18.59
C SER A 424 3.56 -5.16 17.93
N ILE A 425 2.88 -4.86 16.82
CA ILE A 425 2.05 -5.84 16.12
C ILE A 425 2.64 -6.30 14.80
N ALA A 426 3.62 -5.55 14.22
CA ALA A 426 4.23 -5.84 12.93
C ALA A 426 3.17 -6.23 11.87
N ALA A 427 2.17 -5.35 11.66
CA ALA A 427 0.89 -5.70 11.03
C ALA A 427 1.02 -6.31 9.62
N HIS A 428 2.01 -5.89 8.86
CA HIS A 428 2.17 -6.22 7.45
C HIS A 428 3.43 -7.03 7.12
N GLY A 429 4.35 -7.19 8.06
CA GLY A 429 5.52 -8.04 7.88
C GLY A 429 5.17 -9.53 7.91
N HIS A 430 5.98 -10.35 7.26
CA HIS A 430 5.88 -11.80 7.22
C HIS A 430 7.01 -12.47 8.01
N ALA A 431 6.92 -13.78 8.24
CA ALA A 431 7.99 -14.54 8.89
C ALA A 431 9.02 -15.00 7.84
N ASP A 432 9.69 -14.04 7.21
CA ASP A 432 10.48 -14.15 5.98
C ASP A 432 11.96 -13.73 6.14
N ALA A 433 12.45 -13.60 7.38
CA ALA A 433 13.83 -13.21 7.63
C ALA A 433 14.82 -14.03 6.81
N LEU A 434 15.78 -13.34 6.20
CA LEU A 434 16.81 -13.88 5.31
C LEU A 434 16.27 -14.51 4.02
N SER A 435 15.05 -14.13 3.59
CA SER A 435 14.54 -14.51 2.27
C SER A 435 15.23 -13.74 1.15
N PHE A 436 15.12 -14.24 -0.07
CA PHE A 436 15.63 -13.55 -1.25
C PHE A 436 14.72 -13.75 -2.46
N ILE A 437 14.81 -12.82 -3.40
CA ILE A 437 14.02 -12.79 -4.63
C ILE A 437 14.99 -12.56 -5.79
N LEU A 438 14.80 -13.26 -6.90
CA LEU A 438 15.66 -13.19 -8.08
C LEU A 438 14.87 -12.83 -9.32
N HIS A 439 15.25 -11.73 -9.97
CA HIS A 439 14.77 -11.36 -11.31
C HIS A 439 15.94 -11.39 -12.30
N VAL A 440 15.67 -11.81 -13.51
CA VAL A 440 16.64 -11.81 -14.62
C VAL A 440 16.05 -11.10 -15.80
N GLU A 441 16.69 -10.02 -16.23
CA GLU A 441 16.22 -9.15 -17.32
C GLU A 441 14.77 -8.67 -17.14
N GLY A 442 14.40 -8.33 -15.88
CA GLY A 442 13.06 -7.89 -15.51
C GLY A 442 11.99 -8.99 -15.53
N VAL A 443 12.41 -10.27 -15.55
CA VAL A 443 11.53 -11.43 -15.39
C VAL A 443 11.74 -12.02 -14.00
N PRO A 444 10.69 -12.10 -13.15
CA PRO A 444 10.78 -12.77 -11.86
C PRO A 444 11.00 -14.29 -12.05
N PHE A 445 12.03 -14.83 -11.41
CA PHE A 445 12.32 -16.27 -11.38
C PHE A 445 12.01 -16.89 -10.02
N LEU A 446 12.70 -16.40 -8.98
CA LEU A 446 12.39 -16.74 -7.59
C LEU A 446 11.62 -15.59 -6.99
N ILE A 447 10.42 -15.87 -6.51
CA ILE A 447 9.47 -14.88 -6.03
C ILE A 447 9.10 -15.15 -4.58
N ASP A 448 8.43 -14.21 -3.97
CA ASP A 448 7.63 -14.41 -2.76
C ASP A 448 6.22 -14.90 -3.13
N SER A 449 5.57 -15.62 -2.22
CA SER A 449 4.21 -16.12 -2.45
C SER A 449 3.12 -15.04 -2.34
N GLY A 450 3.44 -13.86 -1.81
CA GLY A 450 2.51 -12.74 -1.66
C GLY A 450 1.51 -12.89 -0.52
N THR A 451 0.31 -12.33 -0.67
CA THR A 451 -0.66 -12.18 0.43
C THR A 451 -1.92 -13.03 0.32
N PHE A 452 -2.49 -13.22 -0.83
CA PHE A 452 -3.78 -13.85 -1.13
C PHE A 452 -4.99 -13.28 -0.36
N THR A 453 -4.97 -13.22 1.00
CA THR A 453 -6.12 -12.76 1.81
C THR A 453 -5.68 -12.18 3.15
N TYR A 454 -6.52 -11.29 3.72
CA TYR A 454 -6.32 -10.72 5.06
C TYR A 454 -7.19 -11.36 6.14
N HIS A 455 -8.48 -11.56 5.89
CA HIS A 455 -9.46 -11.91 6.92
C HIS A 455 -10.23 -13.18 6.62
N THR A 456 -10.42 -13.48 5.34
CA THR A 456 -11.06 -14.69 4.86
C THR A 456 -10.03 -15.81 4.70
N HIS A 457 -10.48 -17.07 4.65
CA HIS A 457 -9.59 -18.22 4.40
C HIS A 457 -8.38 -18.27 5.35
N LYS A 458 -8.62 -18.40 6.65
CA LYS A 458 -7.60 -18.29 7.72
C LYS A 458 -6.37 -19.18 7.56
N GLU A 459 -6.54 -20.39 7.00
CA GLU A 459 -5.40 -21.31 6.77
C GLU A 459 -4.49 -20.79 5.64
N TRP A 460 -5.06 -20.20 4.58
CA TRP A 460 -4.28 -19.56 3.55
C TRP A 460 -3.55 -18.32 4.09
N ARG A 461 -4.23 -17.47 4.87
CA ARG A 461 -3.55 -16.34 5.52
C ARG A 461 -2.36 -16.80 6.36
N LYS A 462 -2.53 -17.87 7.16
CA LYS A 462 -1.46 -18.43 7.97
C LYS A 462 -0.30 -18.95 7.12
N TYR A 463 -0.59 -19.60 5.97
CA TYR A 463 0.43 -20.07 5.04
C TYR A 463 1.22 -18.90 4.46
N PHE A 464 0.55 -17.91 3.87
CA PHE A 464 1.20 -16.83 3.13
C PHE A 464 2.06 -15.90 4.01
N VAL A 465 1.73 -15.73 5.30
CA VAL A 465 2.58 -14.96 6.22
C VAL A 465 3.63 -15.80 6.93
N GLY A 466 3.52 -17.14 6.86
CA GLY A 466 4.40 -18.08 7.54
C GLY A 466 5.67 -18.38 6.76
N THR A 467 6.71 -18.83 7.45
CA THR A 467 8.06 -19.02 6.89
C THR A 467 8.11 -19.94 5.67
N LEU A 468 7.20 -20.92 5.60
CA LEU A 468 7.18 -21.86 4.45
C LEU A 468 6.83 -21.19 3.11
N ALA A 469 6.20 -20.01 3.13
CA ALA A 469 5.79 -19.27 1.94
C ALA A 469 6.91 -18.39 1.34
N HIS A 470 8.12 -18.40 1.92
CA HIS A 470 9.23 -17.53 1.57
C HIS A 470 10.50 -18.31 1.26
N ASN A 471 11.43 -17.73 0.50
CA ASN A 471 12.70 -18.36 0.11
C ASN A 471 13.73 -18.31 1.26
N THR A 472 13.37 -18.84 2.42
CA THR A 472 14.21 -18.88 3.63
C THR A 472 14.07 -20.23 4.34
N ILE A 473 14.89 -20.49 5.34
CA ILE A 473 14.90 -21.79 6.06
C ILE A 473 13.81 -21.83 7.12
N ARG A 474 13.03 -22.92 7.11
CA ARG A 474 12.07 -23.27 8.14
C ARG A 474 12.60 -24.41 9.01
N ILE A 475 12.53 -24.28 10.33
CA ILE A 475 13.06 -25.25 11.29
C ILE A 475 11.92 -25.96 12.05
N ASN A 476 11.99 -27.31 12.13
CA ASN A 476 11.03 -28.15 12.85
C ASN A 476 9.57 -27.85 12.52
N GLN A 477 9.27 -27.46 11.28
CA GLN A 477 7.95 -27.07 10.78
C GLN A 477 7.35 -25.89 11.57
N LYS A 478 8.19 -25.01 12.14
CA LYS A 478 7.76 -23.80 12.87
C LYS A 478 8.13 -22.54 12.10
N ASP A 479 7.30 -21.53 12.25
CA ASP A 479 7.58 -20.20 11.70
C ASP A 479 8.59 -19.46 12.59
N GLN A 480 9.31 -18.50 12.02
CA GLN A 480 10.30 -17.64 12.70
C GLN A 480 9.66 -16.72 13.76
N ALA A 481 8.34 -16.51 13.67
CA ALA A 481 7.57 -15.70 14.60
C ALA A 481 6.22 -16.36 14.92
N THR A 482 5.54 -15.92 15.99
CA THR A 482 4.25 -16.47 16.40
C THR A 482 3.09 -15.59 15.94
N LEU A 483 2.31 -16.10 14.99
CA LEU A 483 1.11 -15.40 14.48
C LEU A 483 0.00 -15.43 15.54
N ALA A 484 -0.54 -14.26 15.89
CA ALA A 484 -1.59 -14.11 16.89
C ALA A 484 -2.94 -13.61 16.32
N GLY A 485 -2.95 -13.25 15.06
CA GLY A 485 -4.15 -12.78 14.35
C GLY A 485 -3.80 -12.47 12.90
N PRO A 486 -4.75 -12.15 12.05
CA PRO A 486 -4.51 -11.95 10.61
C PRO A 486 -3.42 -10.92 10.29
N THR A 487 -3.27 -9.91 11.15
CA THR A 487 -2.32 -8.80 11.00
C THR A 487 -1.64 -8.53 12.35
N MET A 488 -1.17 -9.57 13.04
CA MET A 488 -0.56 -9.39 14.37
C MET A 488 0.38 -10.52 14.72
N TRP A 489 1.59 -10.16 15.12
CA TRP A 489 2.61 -11.04 15.65
C TRP A 489 2.78 -10.81 17.17
N LEU A 490 3.13 -11.86 17.92
CA LEU A 490 3.41 -11.78 19.36
C LEU A 490 4.90 -11.77 19.66
N ASN A 491 5.64 -12.67 19.02
CA ASN A 491 7.08 -12.78 19.18
C ASN A 491 7.73 -12.31 17.88
N HIS A 492 8.49 -11.24 17.96
CA HIS A 492 9.26 -10.75 16.84
C HIS A 492 10.63 -11.41 16.85
N TYR A 493 11.18 -11.64 15.67
CA TYR A 493 12.60 -11.91 15.53
C TYR A 493 13.35 -10.57 15.35
N ASP A 494 14.64 -10.62 15.69
CA ASP A 494 15.59 -9.57 15.36
C ASP A 494 16.57 -10.13 14.33
N CYS A 495 16.84 -9.35 13.29
CA CYS A 495 17.91 -9.62 12.34
C CYS A 495 19.16 -8.84 12.72
N GLN A 496 20.32 -9.45 12.53
CA GLN A 496 21.62 -8.86 12.75
C GLN A 496 22.47 -9.01 11.48
N ILE A 497 22.89 -7.89 10.93
CA ILE A 497 23.86 -7.89 9.84
C ILE A 497 25.23 -8.24 10.46
N THR A 498 25.84 -9.33 10.02
CA THR A 498 27.09 -9.85 10.56
C THR A 498 28.31 -9.42 9.78
N SER A 499 28.18 -9.29 8.45
CA SER A 499 29.26 -8.83 7.56
C SER A 499 28.68 -8.30 6.24
N VAL A 500 29.31 -7.28 5.71
CA VAL A 500 28.98 -6.70 4.39
C VAL A 500 30.27 -6.39 3.64
N GLY A 501 30.30 -6.66 2.37
CA GLY A 501 31.38 -6.28 1.44
C GLY A 501 30.80 -5.77 0.13
N GLU A 502 31.65 -5.45 -0.84
CA GLU A 502 31.22 -4.86 -2.11
C GLU A 502 30.18 -5.75 -2.84
N ASN A 503 30.37 -7.06 -2.79
CA ASN A 503 29.55 -8.03 -3.52
C ASN A 503 28.95 -9.12 -2.61
N PHE A 504 28.89 -8.90 -1.32
CA PHE A 504 28.22 -9.85 -0.41
C PHE A 504 27.58 -9.18 0.79
N ALA A 505 26.58 -9.86 1.34
CA ALA A 505 25.99 -9.53 2.62
C ALA A 505 25.74 -10.82 3.41
N GLU A 506 26.00 -10.76 4.70
CA GLU A 506 25.75 -11.85 5.65
C GLU A 506 24.92 -11.33 6.81
N ALA A 507 23.86 -12.06 7.14
CA ALA A 507 22.99 -11.73 8.26
C ALA A 507 22.50 -12.98 8.98
N SER A 508 22.12 -12.81 10.24
CA SER A 508 21.52 -13.83 11.07
C SER A 508 20.23 -13.35 11.72
N HIS A 509 19.38 -14.27 12.14
CA HIS A 509 18.19 -13.95 12.93
C HIS A 509 18.03 -14.88 14.12
N ASN A 510 17.25 -14.41 15.12
CA ASN A 510 17.01 -15.15 16.36
C ASN A 510 15.63 -15.83 16.43
N GLY A 511 14.89 -15.92 15.33
CA GLY A 511 13.52 -16.46 15.25
C GLY A 511 13.39 -17.90 15.78
N TYR A 512 14.44 -18.71 15.65
CA TYR A 512 14.48 -20.09 16.12
C TYR A 512 15.19 -20.29 17.47
N LYS A 513 15.37 -19.22 18.26
CA LYS A 513 16.00 -19.29 19.57
C LYS A 513 15.30 -20.28 20.50
N SER A 514 13.96 -20.38 20.44
CA SER A 514 13.18 -21.36 21.23
C SER A 514 13.47 -22.82 20.83
N GLU A 515 13.88 -23.07 19.59
CA GLU A 515 14.28 -24.37 19.08
C GLU A 515 15.76 -24.70 19.37
N GLY A 516 16.51 -23.71 19.87
CA GLY A 516 17.94 -23.82 20.10
C GLY A 516 18.77 -23.82 18.82
N VAL A 517 18.22 -23.27 17.73
CA VAL A 517 18.86 -23.16 16.43
C VAL A 517 19.16 -21.69 16.13
N SER A 518 20.36 -21.40 15.62
CA SER A 518 20.69 -20.13 14.99
C SER A 518 20.87 -20.33 13.50
N HIS A 519 20.32 -19.42 12.72
CA HIS A 519 20.43 -19.39 11.26
C HIS A 519 21.19 -18.13 10.83
N THR A 520 22.19 -18.33 9.98
CA THR A 520 22.96 -17.27 9.31
C THR A 520 22.95 -17.56 7.82
N ARG A 521 22.62 -16.57 6.99
CA ARG A 521 22.70 -16.65 5.54
C ARG A 521 23.69 -15.62 5.02
N LYS A 522 24.57 -16.07 4.12
CA LYS A 522 25.46 -15.24 3.32
C LYS A 522 25.07 -15.34 1.86
N ILE A 523 24.93 -14.20 1.18
CA ILE A 523 24.75 -14.13 -0.26
C ILE A 523 25.96 -13.40 -0.83
N GLU A 524 26.64 -14.05 -1.79
CA GLU A 524 27.80 -13.53 -2.52
C GLU A 524 27.43 -13.42 -4.00
N PHE A 525 27.58 -12.24 -4.55
CA PHE A 525 27.36 -11.99 -5.97
C PHE A 525 28.70 -12.04 -6.73
N HIS A 526 28.74 -12.79 -7.80
CA HIS A 526 29.88 -12.92 -8.71
C HIS A 526 29.53 -12.24 -10.05
N PRO A 527 29.74 -10.90 -10.15
CA PRO A 527 29.24 -10.15 -11.31
C PRO A 527 29.87 -10.56 -12.63
N GLU A 528 31.11 -11.08 -12.64
CA GLU A 528 31.76 -11.54 -13.87
C GLU A 528 31.15 -12.84 -14.44
N GLU A 529 30.59 -13.66 -13.54
CA GLU A 529 29.99 -14.96 -13.87
C GLU A 529 28.46 -14.88 -13.96
N ASP A 530 27.85 -13.73 -13.66
CA ASP A 530 26.41 -13.53 -13.48
C ASP A 530 25.79 -14.60 -12.55
N SER A 531 26.45 -14.88 -11.41
CA SER A 531 26.08 -15.94 -10.50
C SER A 531 26.02 -15.49 -9.04
N PHE A 532 25.28 -16.23 -8.23
CA PHE A 532 25.20 -16.05 -6.78
C PHE A 532 25.60 -17.32 -6.06
N THR A 533 26.35 -17.18 -4.97
CA THR A 533 26.54 -18.23 -3.98
C THR A 533 25.72 -17.90 -2.75
N ILE A 534 24.82 -18.80 -2.36
CA ILE A 534 23.98 -18.66 -1.15
C ILE A 534 24.42 -19.73 -0.17
N THR A 535 24.94 -19.29 0.98
CA THR A 535 25.44 -20.16 2.06
C THR A 535 24.57 -20.01 3.28
N ASP A 536 23.92 -21.11 3.69
CA ASP A 536 23.18 -21.18 4.94
C ASP A 536 23.97 -21.92 6.00
N SER A 537 24.17 -21.30 7.14
CA SER A 537 24.84 -21.89 8.31
C SER A 537 23.84 -22.07 9.45
N LEU A 538 23.60 -23.32 9.84
CA LEU A 538 22.72 -23.69 10.94
C LEU A 538 23.53 -24.25 12.11
N LYS A 539 23.38 -23.70 13.31
CA LYS A 539 24.08 -24.17 14.52
C LYS A 539 23.05 -24.56 15.57
N SER A 540 23.15 -25.80 16.07
CA SER A 540 22.33 -26.33 17.16
C SER A 540 23.08 -27.36 17.98
N LYS A 541 22.67 -27.53 19.23
CA LYS A 541 23.14 -28.63 20.11
C LYS A 541 22.24 -29.87 20.05
N LYS A 542 21.12 -29.80 19.33
CA LYS A 542 20.12 -30.85 19.19
C LYS A 542 19.85 -31.13 17.72
N PRO A 543 19.46 -32.35 17.36
CA PRO A 543 18.96 -32.63 16.01
C PRO A 543 17.73 -31.75 15.69
N PHE A 544 17.63 -31.33 14.46
CA PHE A 544 16.49 -30.54 13.95
C PHE A 544 16.22 -30.91 12.49
N LEU A 545 15.00 -30.63 12.02
CA LEU A 545 14.62 -30.72 10.62
C LEU A 545 14.70 -29.33 10.01
N ALA A 546 15.41 -29.19 8.88
CA ALA A 546 15.43 -27.97 8.09
C ALA A 546 14.69 -28.19 6.75
N GLU A 547 13.83 -27.25 6.38
CA GLU A 547 13.15 -27.19 5.08
C GLU A 547 13.63 -25.94 4.35
N ILE A 548 14.00 -26.06 3.10
CA ILE A 548 14.51 -24.94 2.27
C ILE A 548 13.60 -24.81 1.05
N PRO A 549 12.53 -24.01 1.11
CA PRO A 549 11.65 -23.79 -0.03
C PRO A 549 12.26 -22.81 -1.03
N PHE A 550 11.94 -23.02 -2.30
CA PHE A 550 12.19 -22.08 -3.40
C PHE A 550 10.89 -21.87 -4.15
N HIS A 551 10.35 -20.65 -4.09
CA HIS A 551 9.11 -20.27 -4.74
C HIS A 551 9.39 -19.72 -6.13
N LEU A 552 8.85 -20.38 -7.13
CA LEU A 552 9.04 -20.02 -8.53
C LEU A 552 7.84 -19.22 -9.04
N HIS A 553 8.10 -18.28 -9.93
CA HIS A 553 7.02 -17.60 -10.64
C HIS A 553 6.23 -18.65 -11.46
N PRO A 554 4.87 -18.58 -11.50
CA PRO A 554 4.02 -19.60 -12.15
C PRO A 554 4.34 -19.88 -13.62
N LYS A 555 5.00 -18.95 -14.30
CA LYS A 555 5.42 -19.07 -15.71
C LYS A 555 6.83 -19.62 -15.90
N ILE A 556 7.45 -20.14 -14.85
CA ILE A 556 8.78 -20.75 -14.91
C ILE A 556 8.63 -22.27 -15.01
N MET A 557 9.21 -22.84 -16.06
CA MET A 557 9.36 -24.29 -16.22
C MET A 557 10.61 -24.78 -15.49
N VAL A 558 10.52 -25.94 -14.87
CA VAL A 558 11.62 -26.57 -14.11
C VAL A 558 12.02 -27.88 -14.72
N ASN A 559 13.30 -28.03 -15.04
CA ASN A 559 13.89 -29.29 -15.50
C ASN A 559 14.97 -29.71 -14.50
N ALA A 560 14.84 -30.89 -13.90
CA ALA A 560 15.89 -31.48 -13.07
C ALA A 560 17.00 -32.06 -13.97
N ILE A 561 18.25 -31.68 -13.71
CA ILE A 561 19.44 -32.11 -14.45
C ILE A 561 20.49 -32.58 -13.45
N GLY A 562 20.48 -33.88 -13.13
CA GLY A 562 21.36 -34.45 -12.09
C GLY A 562 21.10 -33.83 -10.73
N ALA A 563 22.12 -33.23 -10.13
CA ALA A 563 22.04 -32.50 -8.85
C ALA A 563 21.71 -31.00 -9.02
N SER A 564 21.19 -30.58 -10.17
CA SER A 564 20.84 -29.21 -10.46
C SER A 564 19.43 -29.07 -11.04
N PHE A 565 18.90 -27.83 -11.01
CA PHE A 565 17.61 -27.49 -11.60
C PHE A 565 17.80 -26.39 -12.64
N LEU A 566 17.32 -26.61 -13.85
CA LEU A 566 17.26 -25.59 -14.89
C LEU A 566 15.86 -24.96 -14.89
N LEU A 567 15.81 -23.69 -14.63
CA LEU A 567 14.60 -22.87 -14.64
C LEU A 567 14.53 -22.12 -15.97
N ILE A 568 13.42 -22.22 -16.69
CA ILE A 568 13.25 -21.59 -18.01
C ILE A 568 11.98 -20.76 -18.00
N SER A 569 12.08 -19.48 -18.38
CA SER A 569 10.94 -18.60 -18.58
C SER A 569 10.30 -18.77 -19.95
N GLU A 570 9.06 -18.32 -20.14
CA GLU A 570 8.34 -18.30 -21.44
C GLU A 570 9.16 -17.63 -22.56
N ASN A 571 9.98 -16.63 -22.22
CA ASN A 571 10.85 -15.91 -23.16
C ASN A 571 12.24 -16.54 -23.31
N SER A 572 12.39 -17.83 -22.97
CA SER A 572 13.62 -18.60 -23.09
C SER A 572 14.82 -18.08 -22.29
N ARG A 573 14.60 -17.21 -21.29
CA ARG A 573 15.63 -16.89 -20.29
C ARG A 573 15.78 -18.07 -19.34
N SER A 574 16.99 -18.31 -18.86
CA SER A 574 17.24 -19.45 -17.99
C SER A 574 18.12 -19.10 -16.80
N VAL A 575 17.85 -19.80 -15.70
CA VAL A 575 18.65 -19.78 -14.47
C VAL A 575 18.93 -21.23 -14.09
N GLN A 576 20.16 -21.55 -13.75
CA GLN A 576 20.51 -22.87 -13.25
C GLN A 576 20.83 -22.78 -11.76
N ILE A 577 20.18 -23.65 -10.98
CA ILE A 577 20.43 -23.78 -9.54
C ILE A 577 21.22 -25.05 -9.32
N PHE A 578 22.38 -24.93 -8.69
CA PHE A 578 23.20 -26.07 -8.25
C PHE A 578 23.04 -26.19 -6.73
N THR A 579 22.83 -27.42 -6.26
CA THR A 579 22.84 -27.73 -4.83
C THR A 579 24.15 -28.43 -4.47
N ASP A 580 24.70 -28.12 -3.30
CA ASP A 580 25.85 -28.85 -2.77
C ASP A 580 25.42 -30.29 -2.46
N THR A 581 26.15 -31.25 -3.03
CA THR A 581 25.90 -32.69 -2.86
C THR A 581 26.26 -33.23 -1.49
N ASN A 582 26.85 -32.39 -0.61
CA ASN A 582 27.24 -32.75 0.76
C ASN A 582 26.15 -32.52 1.81
N LEU A 583 24.93 -32.14 1.38
CA LEU A 583 23.78 -32.14 2.27
C LEU A 583 23.42 -33.59 2.63
N ASN A 584 23.73 -34.01 3.86
CA ASN A 584 23.18 -35.24 4.44
C ASN A 584 21.69 -35.02 4.68
N TYR A 585 20.84 -35.61 3.85
CA TYR A 585 19.38 -35.61 3.98
C TYR A 585 18.93 -36.47 5.16
#